data_fbaf3479e65ccc4598d917c4cd7dbd3a
#
_entry.id   fbaf3479e65ccc4598d917c4cd7dbd3a
#
_cell.length_a   1.000
_cell.length_b   1.000
_cell.length_c   1.000
_cell.angle_alpha   90.00
_cell.angle_beta   90.00
_cell.angle_gamma   90.00
#
_symmetry.space_group_name_H-M   'P 1'
#
loop_
_entity.id
_entity.type
_entity.pdbx_description
1 polymer ?
#
loop_
_entity_poly.entity_id
_entity_poly.type
_entity_poly.pdbx_seq_one_letter_code
_entity_poly.pdbx_strand_id
1 'polypeptide(L)'
;GEGLDVHKISESPTIHQRLINEIIVDVGLELDMLNRYPHEFSGGQRQRIAIARALILKPELVILDEPTSALDMTVQTQIVELLLLLQKKHKLTYIFISHDLKIIRAISDMIMVMKDGVVVEFDSKKNIFNCPKHQYTKSLLESAFLN
;
A
#
# COMPACT_ATOMS: atom_id res chain seq x y z
N GLY A 1 2.92 14.83 -13.23
CA GLY A 1 3.21 16.22 -12.83
C GLY A 1 2.07 16.91 -12.13
N GLU A 2 0.79 16.65 -12.48
CA GLU A 2 -0.36 17.41 -11.97
C GLU A 2 -0.40 17.56 -10.44
N GLY A 3 -0.09 16.50 -9.68
CA GLY A 3 -0.05 16.57 -8.23
C GLY A 3 0.95 17.59 -7.67
N LEU A 4 2.10 17.72 -8.31
CA LEU A 4 3.14 18.68 -7.90
C LEU A 4 2.71 20.11 -8.21
N ASP A 5 2.02 20.32 -9.33
CA ASP A 5 1.55 21.64 -9.75
C ASP A 5 0.41 22.13 -8.83
N VAL A 6 -0.58 21.26 -8.57
CA VAL A 6 -1.74 21.59 -7.71
C VAL A 6 -1.30 21.90 -6.28
N HIS A 7 -0.36 21.14 -5.73
CA HIS A 7 0.13 21.31 -4.34
C HIS A 7 1.28 22.30 -4.21
N LYS A 8 1.70 22.98 -5.30
CA LYS A 8 2.78 23.98 -5.32
C LYS A 8 4.08 23.50 -4.64
N ILE A 9 4.40 22.21 -4.79
CA ILE A 9 5.58 21.60 -4.16
C ILE A 9 6.87 22.14 -4.78
N SER A 10 6.80 22.58 -6.04
CA SER A 10 7.90 23.25 -6.72
C SER A 10 7.38 24.11 -7.87
N GLU A 11 8.02 25.24 -8.13
CA GLU A 11 7.73 26.09 -9.28
C GLU A 11 8.68 25.83 -10.47
N SER A 12 9.73 24.99 -10.27
CA SER A 12 10.72 24.70 -11.29
C SER A 12 10.43 23.39 -12.02
N PRO A 13 10.24 23.38 -13.35
CA PRO A 13 10.06 22.17 -14.16
C PRO A 13 11.19 21.15 -13.97
N THR A 14 12.41 21.60 -13.74
CA THR A 14 13.57 20.74 -13.52
C THR A 14 13.48 19.98 -12.19
N ILE A 15 12.96 20.63 -11.13
CA ILE A 15 12.76 19.98 -9.83
C ILE A 15 11.60 18.97 -9.93
N HIS A 16 10.52 19.29 -10.65
CA HIS A 16 9.42 18.36 -10.91
C HIS A 16 9.92 17.09 -11.60
N GLN A 17 10.69 17.22 -12.67
CA GLN A 17 11.21 16.07 -13.39
C GLN A 17 12.13 15.21 -12.52
N ARG A 18 12.97 15.84 -11.70
CA ARG A 18 13.81 15.11 -10.75
C ARG A 18 12.99 14.31 -9.74
N LEU A 19 11.98 14.91 -9.11
CA LEU A 19 11.11 14.23 -8.17
C LEU A 19 10.35 13.07 -8.81
N ILE A 20 9.86 13.24 -10.05
CA ILE A 20 9.22 12.17 -10.81
C ILE A 20 10.20 11.02 -11.05
N ASN A 21 11.40 11.32 -11.50
CA ASN A 21 12.41 10.29 -11.77
C ASN A 21 12.80 9.53 -10.48
N GLU A 22 13.00 10.24 -9.37
CA GLU A 22 13.32 9.63 -8.08
C GLU A 22 12.21 8.67 -7.63
N ILE A 23 10.94 9.09 -7.67
CA ILE A 23 9.85 8.23 -7.19
C ILE A 23 9.57 7.04 -8.13
N ILE A 24 9.76 7.19 -9.44
CA ILE A 24 9.62 6.09 -10.41
C ILE A 24 10.66 5.00 -10.14
N VAL A 25 11.89 5.38 -9.88
CA VAL A 25 12.95 4.43 -9.48
C VAL A 25 12.62 3.79 -8.13
N ASP A 26 12.11 4.55 -7.17
CA ASP A 26 11.75 4.07 -5.84
C ASP A 26 10.66 2.99 -5.87
N VAL A 27 9.70 3.10 -6.78
CA VAL A 27 8.67 2.06 -6.97
C VAL A 27 9.12 0.92 -7.88
N GLY A 28 10.38 0.90 -8.31
CA GLY A 28 10.96 -0.18 -9.13
C GLY A 28 10.45 -0.18 -10.57
N LEU A 29 10.24 1.00 -11.15
CA LEU A 29 9.92 1.18 -12.55
C LEU A 29 11.09 1.82 -13.29
N GLU A 30 11.19 1.56 -14.59
CA GLU A 30 12.21 2.15 -15.45
C GLU A 30 11.76 3.52 -15.99
N LEU A 31 12.71 4.45 -16.17
CA LEU A 31 12.41 5.81 -16.60
C LEU A 31 11.84 5.91 -18.02
N ASP A 32 12.17 4.95 -18.89
CA ASP A 32 11.61 4.86 -20.25
C ASP A 32 10.08 4.63 -20.24
N MET A 33 9.56 4.03 -19.16
CA MET A 33 8.13 3.80 -18.97
C MET A 33 7.31 5.08 -18.80
N LEU A 34 7.95 6.22 -18.49
CA LEU A 34 7.27 7.52 -18.35
C LEU A 34 6.54 7.98 -19.63
N ASN A 35 6.97 7.49 -20.78
CA ASN A 35 6.39 7.84 -22.09
C ASN A 35 5.32 6.87 -22.57
N ARG A 36 5.00 5.84 -21.80
CA ARG A 36 4.01 4.81 -22.16
C ARG A 36 2.58 5.23 -21.78
N TYR A 37 1.63 4.69 -22.51
CA TYR A 37 0.21 4.88 -22.22
C TYR A 37 -0.28 3.90 -21.14
N PRO A 38 -1.35 4.26 -20.38
CA PRO A 38 -1.86 3.41 -19.29
C PRO A 38 -2.20 1.96 -19.67
N HIS A 39 -2.63 1.71 -20.90
CA HIS A 39 -2.99 0.36 -21.39
C HIS A 39 -1.77 -0.52 -21.68
N GLU A 40 -0.57 0.05 -21.75
CA GLU A 40 0.69 -0.68 -21.99
C GLU A 40 1.29 -1.26 -20.70
N PHE A 41 0.70 -0.96 -19.53
CA PHE A 41 1.19 -1.41 -18.24
C PHE A 41 0.46 -2.67 -17.75
N SER A 42 1.23 -3.60 -17.15
CA SER A 42 0.67 -4.71 -16.38
C SER A 42 -0.08 -4.22 -15.14
N GLY A 43 -0.90 -5.09 -14.52
CA GLY A 43 -1.59 -4.79 -13.27
C GLY A 43 -0.64 -4.31 -12.17
N GLY A 44 0.45 -5.04 -11.96
CA GLY A 44 1.47 -4.68 -10.96
C GLY A 44 2.19 -3.36 -11.26
N GLN A 45 2.48 -3.08 -12.54
CA GLN A 45 3.06 -1.79 -12.94
C GLN A 45 2.09 -0.63 -12.70
N ARG A 46 0.80 -0.80 -13.03
CA ARG A 46 -0.24 0.21 -12.71
C ARG A 46 -0.34 0.48 -11.22
N GLN A 47 -0.24 -0.57 -10.40
CA GLN A 47 -0.24 -0.42 -8.94
C GLN A 47 0.99 0.35 -8.45
N ARG A 48 2.18 0.07 -8.97
CA ARG A 48 3.41 0.83 -8.66
C ARG A 48 3.28 2.31 -9.04
N ILE A 49 2.66 2.61 -10.19
CA ILE A 49 2.37 4.00 -10.60
C ILE A 49 1.39 4.67 -9.64
N ALA A 50 0.34 3.96 -9.18
CA ALA A 50 -0.61 4.51 -8.21
C ALA A 50 0.08 4.85 -6.87
N ILE A 51 0.97 3.96 -6.39
CA ILE A 51 1.80 4.21 -5.22
C ILE A 51 2.71 5.43 -5.45
N ALA A 52 3.40 5.51 -6.59
CA ALA A 52 4.27 6.64 -6.92
C ALA A 52 3.51 7.98 -6.90
N ARG A 53 2.28 8.01 -7.44
CA ARG A 53 1.40 9.20 -7.42
C ARG A 53 1.05 9.66 -6.01
N ALA A 54 0.82 8.74 -5.09
CA ALA A 54 0.57 9.08 -3.69
C ALA A 54 1.84 9.62 -3.01
N LEU A 55 2.99 9.00 -3.24
CA LEU A 55 4.23 9.31 -2.54
C LEU A 55 4.95 10.56 -3.04
N ILE A 56 4.71 11.00 -4.29
CA ILE A 56 5.35 12.19 -4.86
C ILE A 56 5.00 13.46 -4.07
N LEU A 57 3.88 13.45 -3.34
CA LEU A 57 3.43 14.53 -2.47
C LEU A 57 4.13 14.53 -1.10
N LYS A 58 5.03 13.58 -0.85
CA LYS A 58 5.75 13.39 0.42
C LYS A 58 4.82 13.35 1.65
N PRO A 59 3.75 12.54 1.62
CA PRO A 59 2.84 12.43 2.75
C PRO A 59 3.52 11.76 3.95
N GLU A 60 3.01 12.03 5.17
CA GLU A 60 3.38 11.28 6.37
C GLU A 60 2.48 10.04 6.56
N LEU A 61 1.25 10.12 6.07
CA LEU A 61 0.23 9.07 6.15
C LEU A 61 -0.30 8.72 4.76
N VAL A 62 -0.35 7.43 4.44
CA VAL A 62 -0.94 6.91 3.20
C VAL A 62 -2.03 5.90 3.55
N ILE A 63 -3.21 6.08 2.96
CA ILE A 63 -4.31 5.11 3.06
C ILE A 63 -4.28 4.23 1.81
N LEU A 64 -4.19 2.93 2.03
CA LEU A 64 -4.12 1.89 1.01
C LEU A 64 -5.38 1.02 1.12
N ASP A 65 -6.36 1.27 0.26
CA ASP A 65 -7.62 0.54 0.23
C ASP A 65 -7.55 -0.56 -0.84
N GLU A 66 -7.55 -1.82 -0.39
CA GLU A 66 -7.46 -3.02 -1.23
C GLU A 66 -6.35 -2.96 -2.31
N PRO A 67 -5.11 -2.53 -1.97
CA PRO A 67 -4.10 -2.20 -2.99
C PRO A 67 -3.59 -3.41 -3.77
N THR A 68 -3.95 -4.62 -3.38
CA THR A 68 -3.46 -5.86 -3.98
C THR A 68 -4.56 -6.79 -4.50
N SER A 69 -5.85 -6.45 -4.30
CA SER A 69 -6.99 -7.34 -4.55
C SER A 69 -7.13 -7.82 -6.01
N ALA A 70 -6.69 -7.02 -6.98
CA ALA A 70 -6.76 -7.34 -8.42
C ALA A 70 -5.48 -7.97 -9.00
N LEU A 71 -4.54 -8.39 -8.14
CA LEU A 71 -3.23 -8.89 -8.53
C LEU A 71 -3.10 -10.39 -8.23
N ASP A 72 -2.29 -11.11 -9.01
CA ASP A 72 -1.91 -12.47 -8.69
C ASP A 72 -1.00 -12.54 -7.45
N MET A 73 -0.91 -13.70 -6.82
CA MET A 73 -0.23 -13.90 -5.53
C MET A 73 1.26 -13.49 -5.56
N THR A 74 1.93 -13.71 -6.69
CA THR A 74 3.35 -13.35 -6.85
C THR A 74 3.53 -11.84 -6.86
N VAL A 75 2.68 -11.15 -7.64
CA VAL A 75 2.71 -9.68 -7.73
C VAL A 75 2.23 -9.05 -6.42
N GLN A 76 1.25 -9.63 -5.72
CA GLN A 76 0.85 -9.19 -4.38
C GLN A 76 2.03 -9.16 -3.41
N THR A 77 2.82 -10.26 -3.37
CA THR A 77 4.01 -10.34 -2.51
C THR A 77 5.01 -9.22 -2.85
N GLN A 78 5.29 -9.01 -4.12
CA GLN A 78 6.19 -7.95 -4.57
C GLN A 78 5.71 -6.54 -4.19
N ILE A 79 4.40 -6.28 -4.26
CA ILE A 79 3.84 -4.98 -3.84
C ILE A 79 3.94 -4.81 -2.33
N VAL A 80 3.69 -5.85 -1.53
CA VAL A 80 3.85 -5.79 -0.06
C VAL A 80 5.30 -5.50 0.33
N GLU A 81 6.26 -6.20 -0.28
CA GLU A 81 7.69 -5.96 -0.07
C GLU A 81 8.09 -4.53 -0.44
N LEU A 82 7.62 -4.04 -1.59
CA LEU A 82 7.83 -2.66 -2.01
C LEU A 82 7.28 -1.66 -0.98
N LEU A 83 6.05 -1.86 -0.50
CA LEU A 83 5.45 -0.97 0.50
C LEU A 83 6.25 -0.94 1.80
N LEU A 84 6.76 -2.08 2.28
CA LEU A 84 7.63 -2.15 3.45
C LEU A 84 8.96 -1.43 3.26
N LEU A 85 9.55 -1.51 2.06
CA LEU A 85 10.77 -0.77 1.72
C LEU A 85 10.52 0.74 1.69
N LEU A 86 9.43 1.18 1.03
CA LEU A 86 9.04 2.58 0.95
C LEU A 86 8.68 3.16 2.32
N GLN A 87 8.01 2.38 3.19
CA GLN A 87 7.70 2.77 4.56
C GLN A 87 8.98 3.13 5.34
N LYS A 88 9.98 2.27 5.28
CA LYS A 88 11.28 2.51 5.94
C LYS A 88 12.02 3.70 5.32
N LYS A 89 12.09 3.77 3.99
CA LYS A 89 12.83 4.80 3.25
C LYS A 89 12.28 6.19 3.51
N HIS A 90 10.95 6.34 3.44
CA HIS A 90 10.25 7.62 3.54
C HIS A 90 9.63 7.88 4.92
N LYS A 91 9.81 6.96 5.89
CA LYS A 91 9.24 7.03 7.26
C LYS A 91 7.72 7.20 7.26
N LEU A 92 7.03 6.44 6.41
CA LEU A 92 5.59 6.54 6.21
C LEU A 92 4.80 5.80 7.29
N THR A 93 3.64 6.33 7.60
CA THR A 93 2.58 5.60 8.31
C THR A 93 1.56 5.11 7.30
N TYR A 94 1.13 3.83 7.40
CA TYR A 94 0.10 3.26 6.56
C TYR A 94 -1.18 2.98 7.34
N ILE A 95 -2.32 3.29 6.73
CA ILE A 95 -3.59 2.63 7.01
C ILE A 95 -3.83 1.67 5.85
N PHE A 96 -3.70 0.37 6.10
CA PHE A 96 -3.83 -0.67 5.08
C PHE A 96 -5.15 -1.42 5.27
N ILE A 97 -6.03 -1.36 4.29
CA ILE A 97 -7.34 -2.02 4.30
C ILE A 97 -7.27 -3.23 3.36
N SER A 98 -7.58 -4.40 3.86
CA SER A 98 -7.65 -5.63 3.06
C SER A 98 -8.49 -6.69 3.77
N HIS A 99 -9.04 -7.60 2.98
CA HIS A 99 -9.65 -8.85 3.46
C HIS A 99 -8.68 -10.04 3.46
N ASP A 100 -7.46 -9.87 2.90
CA ASP A 100 -6.43 -10.92 2.91
C ASP A 100 -5.63 -10.88 4.22
N LEU A 101 -5.92 -11.83 5.10
CA LEU A 101 -5.28 -11.93 6.42
C LEU A 101 -3.79 -12.29 6.33
N LYS A 102 -3.33 -12.93 5.25
CA LYS A 102 -1.90 -13.23 5.07
C LYS A 102 -1.12 -11.93 4.82
N ILE A 103 -1.68 -11.05 3.98
CA ILE A 103 -1.11 -9.73 3.70
C ILE A 103 -1.14 -8.86 4.95
N ILE A 104 -2.28 -8.79 5.65
CA ILE A 104 -2.40 -8.06 6.91
C ILE A 104 -1.35 -8.54 7.91
N ARG A 105 -1.16 -9.85 8.07
CA ARG A 105 -0.14 -10.42 8.95
C ARG A 105 1.29 -10.02 8.55
N ALA A 106 1.56 -9.86 7.28
CA ALA A 106 2.89 -9.48 6.78
C ALA A 106 3.21 -8.00 7.04
N ILE A 107 2.25 -7.08 6.79
CA ILE A 107 2.53 -5.65 6.73
C ILE A 107 2.19 -4.87 8.01
N SER A 108 1.22 -5.34 8.82
CA SER A 108 0.71 -4.55 9.95
C SER A 108 1.51 -4.70 11.24
N ASP A 109 1.47 -3.69 12.10
CA ASP A 109 1.90 -3.70 13.50
C ASP A 109 0.69 -3.76 14.42
N MET A 110 -0.34 -2.97 14.12
CA MET A 110 -1.63 -2.91 14.82
C MET A 110 -2.75 -3.31 13.86
N ILE A 111 -3.78 -3.96 14.35
CA ILE A 111 -4.91 -4.43 13.55
C ILE A 111 -6.22 -3.98 14.17
N MET A 112 -7.06 -3.41 13.31
CA MET A 112 -8.43 -3.04 13.62
C MET A 112 -9.38 -3.97 12.84
N VAL A 113 -10.17 -4.75 13.55
CA VAL A 113 -11.18 -5.62 12.94
C VAL A 113 -12.51 -4.89 12.94
N MET A 114 -13.13 -4.80 11.77
CA MET A 114 -14.41 -4.13 11.58
C MET A 114 -15.49 -5.12 11.15
N LYS A 115 -16.70 -4.93 11.65
CA LYS A 115 -17.90 -5.66 11.22
C LYS A 115 -19.09 -4.71 11.21
N ASP A 116 -19.86 -4.72 10.14
CA ASP A 116 -21.07 -3.89 9.98
C ASP A 116 -20.84 -2.40 10.29
N GLY A 117 -19.68 -1.86 9.87
CA GLY A 117 -19.29 -0.48 10.09
C GLY A 117 -18.77 -0.15 11.49
N VAL A 118 -18.69 -1.14 12.40
CA VAL A 118 -18.24 -0.95 13.79
C VAL A 118 -16.91 -1.65 14.02
N VAL A 119 -16.04 -1.00 14.80
CA VAL A 119 -14.80 -1.64 15.28
C VAL A 119 -15.16 -2.64 16.36
N VAL A 120 -14.92 -3.93 16.10
CA VAL A 120 -15.22 -5.01 17.04
C VAL A 120 -14.00 -5.44 17.85
N GLU A 121 -12.78 -5.25 17.30
CA GLU A 121 -11.53 -5.52 18.01
C GLU A 121 -10.41 -4.63 17.48
N PHE A 122 -9.54 -4.16 18.38
CA PHE A 122 -8.34 -3.41 18.05
C PHE A 122 -7.21 -3.79 19.00
N ASP A 123 -6.13 -4.35 18.47
CA ASP A 123 -4.97 -4.77 19.26
C ASP A 123 -3.73 -4.91 18.36
N SER A 124 -2.58 -5.22 18.95
CA SER A 124 -1.36 -5.58 18.24
C SER A 124 -1.59 -6.80 17.32
N LYS A 125 -0.86 -6.87 16.22
CA LYS A 125 -0.84 -8.03 15.33
C LYS A 125 -0.71 -9.34 16.11
N LYS A 126 0.22 -9.39 17.07
CA LYS A 126 0.48 -10.58 17.89
C LYS A 126 -0.77 -11.03 18.65
N ASN A 127 -1.48 -10.10 19.25
CA ASN A 127 -2.68 -10.43 20.04
C ASN A 127 -3.84 -10.86 19.15
N ILE A 128 -4.09 -10.14 18.06
CA ILE A 128 -5.19 -10.49 17.13
C ILE A 128 -5.00 -11.90 16.55
N PHE A 129 -3.79 -12.27 16.13
CA PHE A 129 -3.56 -13.58 15.52
C PHE A 129 -3.42 -14.74 16.53
N ASN A 130 -2.90 -14.50 17.73
CA ASN A 130 -2.63 -15.57 18.68
C ASN A 130 -3.70 -15.70 19.79
N CYS A 131 -4.34 -14.60 20.16
CA CYS A 131 -5.30 -14.54 21.28
C CYS A 131 -6.49 -13.62 20.96
N PRO A 132 -7.23 -13.86 19.85
CA PRO A 132 -8.40 -13.05 19.50
C PRO A 132 -9.46 -13.12 20.59
N LYS A 133 -10.03 -11.97 20.95
CA LYS A 133 -11.03 -11.86 22.02
C LYS A 133 -12.45 -11.93 21.46
N HIS A 134 -12.72 -11.19 20.39
CA HIS A 134 -14.04 -11.10 19.80
C HIS A 134 -14.38 -12.34 18.96
N GLN A 135 -15.61 -12.85 19.06
CA GLN A 135 -16.05 -14.07 18.38
C GLN A 135 -15.93 -13.95 16.85
N TYR A 136 -16.25 -12.79 16.28
CA TYR A 136 -16.10 -12.55 14.85
C TYR A 136 -14.65 -12.65 14.40
N THR A 137 -13.70 -12.09 15.15
CA THR A 137 -12.26 -12.20 14.85
C THR A 137 -11.80 -13.65 14.84
N LYS A 138 -12.26 -14.45 15.81
CA LYS A 138 -11.97 -15.90 15.87
C LYS A 138 -12.44 -16.62 14.61
N SER A 139 -13.72 -16.44 14.26
CA SER A 139 -14.30 -17.07 13.06
C SER A 139 -13.60 -16.63 11.76
N LEU A 140 -13.19 -15.36 11.69
CA LEU A 140 -12.49 -14.83 10.53
C LEU A 140 -11.09 -15.46 10.36
N LEU A 141 -10.36 -15.64 11.44
CA LEU A 141 -9.07 -16.32 11.46
C LEU A 141 -9.20 -17.81 11.16
N GLU A 142 -10.18 -18.48 11.75
CA GLU A 142 -10.47 -19.91 11.50
C GLU A 142 -10.72 -20.16 10.00
N SER A 143 -11.58 -19.35 9.38
CA SER A 143 -11.90 -19.50 7.95
C SER A 143 -10.70 -19.26 7.04
N ALA A 144 -9.73 -18.45 7.44
CA ALA A 144 -8.58 -18.09 6.60
C ALA A 144 -7.38 -19.03 6.74
N PHE A 145 -7.24 -19.75 7.87
CA PHE A 145 -6.04 -20.53 8.17
C PHE A 145 -6.30 -22.02 8.47
N LEU A 146 -7.54 -22.46 8.62
CA LEU A 146 -7.89 -23.85 8.88
C LEU A 146 -8.44 -24.60 7.64
N ASN A 147 -8.43 -23.96 6.44
CA ASN A 147 -8.78 -24.60 5.18
C ASN A 147 -7.55 -24.91 4.34
#